data_2622ee061e307c75063d003127deedb0
#
_entry.id   2622ee061e307c75063d003127deedb0
#
_cell.length_a   1.000
_cell.length_b   1.000
_cell.length_c   1.000
_cell.angle_alpha   90.00
_cell.angle_beta   90.00
_cell.angle_gamma   90.00
#
_symmetry.space_group_name_H-M   'P 1'
#
loop_
_entity.id
_entity.type
_entity.pdbx_description
1 polymer ?
#
loop_
_entity_poly.entity_id
_entity_poly.type
_entity_poly.pdbx_seq_one_letter_code
_entity_poly.pdbx_strand_id
1 'polypeptide(L)'
;MRRIANVSIAADLGPDARREPRASVSAAIPLRELGQEAAKAQLLNLSSHGFMAETEALISPGVRVWLTLPGQIRVNALVVWARNGRVGGEFAEPVDPLRVFQAVGLAVR
;
A
#
# COMPACT_ATOMS: atom_id res chain seq x y z
N MET A 1 -23.64 -2.72 6.75
CA MET A 1 -22.58 -2.59 7.01
C MET A 1 -21.73 -2.07 6.16
N ARG A 2 -21.03 -1.66 6.36
CA ARG A 2 -20.24 -1.11 5.64
C ARG A 2 -19.09 -1.73 5.32
N ARG A 3 -18.53 -1.59 4.23
CA ARG A 3 -17.30 -2.08 3.94
C ARG A 3 -16.25 -1.33 4.58
N ILE A 4 -15.27 -1.99 5.14
CA ILE A 4 -14.09 -1.33 5.66
C ILE A 4 -12.98 -1.33 4.66
N ALA A 5 -13.13 -2.04 3.57
CA ALA A 5 -12.13 -2.07 2.51
C ALA A 5 -12.79 -2.42 1.20
N ASN A 6 -12.17 -1.98 0.13
CA ASN A 6 -12.60 -2.24 -1.22
C ASN A 6 -11.43 -2.72 -2.03
N VAL A 7 -11.68 -3.68 -2.90
CA VAL A 7 -10.65 -4.18 -3.80
C VAL A 7 -11.22 -4.27 -5.19
N SER A 8 -10.51 -3.73 -6.16
CA SER A 8 -10.85 -3.94 -7.55
C SER A 8 -9.55 -3.98 -8.36
N ILE A 9 -9.59 -4.72 -9.45
CA ILE A 9 -8.43 -4.84 -10.32
C ILE A 9 -8.69 -4.01 -11.56
N ALA A 10 -7.75 -3.15 -11.87
CA ALA A 10 -7.87 -2.27 -13.01
C ALA A 10 -6.59 -2.32 -13.80
N ALA A 11 -6.72 -2.20 -15.10
CA ALA A 11 -5.56 -2.05 -15.94
C ALA A 11 -5.03 -0.65 -15.78
N ASP A 12 -3.79 -0.54 -15.42
CA ASP A 12 -3.14 0.74 -15.31
C ASP A 12 -2.65 1.12 -16.69
N LEU A 13 -3.04 2.25 -17.19
CA LEU A 13 -2.72 2.65 -18.54
C LEU A 13 -1.48 3.53 -18.65
N GLY A 14 -0.79 3.74 -17.54
CA GLY A 14 0.45 4.49 -17.57
C GLY A 14 1.60 3.72 -18.16
N PRO A 15 2.75 4.36 -18.31
CA PRO A 15 3.93 3.68 -18.87
C PRO A 15 4.35 2.45 -18.09
N ASP A 16 4.05 2.42 -16.81
CA ASP A 16 4.43 1.28 -15.98
C ASP A 16 3.42 0.15 -16.02
N ALA A 17 2.31 0.35 -16.69
CA ALA A 17 1.24 -0.64 -16.68
C ALA A 17 1.68 -1.95 -17.28
N ARG A 18 2.66 -1.92 -18.18
CA ARG A 18 3.10 -3.14 -18.83
C ARG A 18 3.89 -4.05 -17.94
N ARG A 19 4.26 -3.61 -16.77
CA ARG A 19 5.04 -4.47 -15.88
C ARG A 19 4.17 -5.45 -15.17
N GLU A 20 3.14 -4.95 -14.55
CA GLU A 20 2.20 -5.79 -13.83
C GLU A 20 0.97 -4.98 -13.51
N PRO A 21 -0.16 -5.62 -13.43
CA PRO A 21 -1.38 -4.91 -13.10
C PRO A 21 -1.35 -4.47 -11.65
N ARG A 22 -1.98 -3.33 -11.40
CA ARG A 22 -2.19 -2.84 -10.06
C ARG A 22 -3.63 -3.08 -9.68
N ALA A 23 -3.84 -3.37 -8.41
CA ALA A 23 -5.18 -3.55 -7.89
C ALA A 23 -5.50 -2.40 -6.97
N SER A 24 -6.67 -1.82 -7.14
CA SER A 24 -7.17 -0.81 -6.23
C SER A 24 -7.64 -1.46 -4.96
N VAL A 25 -7.29 -0.87 -3.84
CA VAL A 25 -7.68 -1.39 -2.54
C VAL A 25 -7.87 -0.21 -1.61
N SER A 26 -8.79 -0.33 -0.67
CA SER A 26 -8.98 0.71 0.34
C SER A 26 -8.92 0.05 1.69
N ALA A 27 -7.83 0.26 2.40
CA ALA A 27 -7.64 -0.37 3.70
C ALA A 27 -6.77 0.54 4.57
N ALA A 28 -7.20 0.73 5.82
CA ALA A 28 -6.41 1.49 6.77
C ALA A 28 -5.26 0.62 7.24
N ILE A 29 -4.05 1.14 7.18
CA ILE A 29 -2.86 0.41 7.58
C ILE A 29 -1.94 1.32 8.39
N PRO A 30 -1.14 0.76 9.29
CA PRO A 30 -0.07 1.53 9.93
C PRO A 30 1.13 1.63 8.98
N LEU A 31 1.76 2.79 9.01
CA LEU A 31 2.95 3.05 8.23
C LEU A 31 3.94 3.72 9.15
N ARG A 32 5.15 3.22 9.23
CA ARG A 32 6.13 3.72 10.17
C ARG A 32 7.47 3.94 9.48
N GLU A 33 7.94 5.16 9.54
CA GLU A 33 9.30 5.46 9.12
C GLU A 33 10.25 4.99 10.23
N LEU A 34 11.41 4.50 9.84
CA LEU A 34 12.39 4.01 10.78
C LEU A 34 12.71 5.09 11.82
N GLY A 35 12.63 4.72 13.09
CA GLY A 35 12.90 5.65 14.16
C GLY A 35 11.74 6.56 14.55
N GLN A 36 10.60 6.41 13.88
CA GLN A 36 9.43 7.23 14.15
C GLN A 36 8.29 6.36 14.64
N GLU A 37 7.28 7.02 15.18
CA GLU A 37 6.07 6.32 15.56
C GLU A 37 5.24 6.00 14.33
N ALA A 38 4.41 4.98 14.46
CA ALA A 38 3.53 4.61 13.36
C ALA A 38 2.51 5.70 13.10
N ALA A 39 2.27 5.96 11.83
CA ALA A 39 1.24 6.89 11.37
C ALA A 39 0.13 6.09 10.71
N LYS A 40 -1.04 6.69 10.63
CA LYS A 40 -2.15 6.09 9.92
C LYS A 40 -2.00 6.37 8.44
N ALA A 41 -2.28 5.38 7.63
CA ALA A 41 -2.28 5.53 6.19
C ALA A 41 -3.44 4.74 5.60
N GLN A 42 -3.86 5.16 4.42
CA GLN A 42 -4.90 4.46 3.68
C GLN A 42 -4.24 3.87 2.46
N LEU A 43 -4.19 2.55 2.40
CA LEU A 43 -3.64 1.87 1.23
C LEU A 43 -4.60 2.07 0.07
N LEU A 44 -4.11 2.56 -1.06
CA LEU A 44 -4.95 2.88 -2.20
C LEU A 44 -4.76 1.91 -3.35
N ASN A 45 -3.54 1.45 -3.59
CA ASN A 45 -3.35 0.40 -4.56
C ASN A 45 -2.10 -0.39 -4.23
N LEU A 46 -1.96 -1.52 -4.89
CA LEU A 46 -0.96 -2.50 -4.55
C LEU A 46 -0.63 -3.34 -5.76
N SER A 47 0.64 -3.62 -5.93
CA SER A 47 1.13 -4.63 -6.87
C SER A 47 2.11 -5.51 -6.10
N SER A 48 2.69 -6.49 -6.77
CA SER A 48 3.64 -7.36 -6.07
C SER A 48 4.90 -6.61 -5.67
N HIS A 49 5.23 -5.50 -6.31
CA HIS A 49 6.48 -4.80 -6.04
C HIS A 49 6.31 -3.43 -5.42
N GLY A 50 5.10 -2.91 -5.32
CA GLY A 50 4.93 -1.57 -4.78
C GLY A 50 3.53 -1.25 -4.33
N PHE A 51 3.39 -0.04 -3.81
CA PHE A 51 2.13 0.41 -3.24
C PHE A 51 1.96 1.90 -3.43
N MET A 52 0.72 2.36 -3.27
CA MET A 52 0.42 3.77 -3.10
C MET A 52 -0.51 3.90 -1.91
N ALA A 53 -0.25 4.88 -1.06
CA ALA A 53 -1.05 5.12 0.13
C ALA A 53 -1.23 6.60 0.36
N GLU A 54 -2.27 6.93 1.09
CA GLU A 54 -2.56 8.29 1.49
C GLU A 54 -2.28 8.42 2.97
N THR A 55 -1.59 9.49 3.38
CA THR A 55 -1.27 9.68 4.78
C THR A 55 -1.05 11.16 5.05
N GLU A 56 -1.32 11.57 6.27
CA GLU A 56 -1.03 12.93 6.71
C GLU A 56 0.39 13.07 7.22
N ALA A 57 1.09 11.96 7.40
CA ALA A 57 2.47 12.02 7.87
C ALA A 57 3.35 12.63 6.79
N LEU A 58 4.35 13.38 7.21
CA LEU A 58 5.31 13.98 6.29
C LEU A 58 6.40 12.96 6.04
N ILE A 59 6.38 12.38 4.85
CA ILE A 59 7.32 11.33 4.49
C ILE A 59 8.01 11.78 3.21
N SER A 60 9.33 11.66 3.19
CA SER A 60 10.13 12.11 2.06
C SER A 60 10.52 10.95 1.17
N PRO A 61 10.69 11.18 -0.13
CA PRO A 61 11.28 10.17 -0.99
C PRO A 61 12.66 9.77 -0.48
N GLY A 62 13.01 8.51 -0.64
CA GLY A 62 14.29 8.01 -0.22
C GLY A 62 14.32 7.42 1.17
N VAL A 63 13.26 7.59 1.96
CA VAL A 63 13.23 6.99 3.28
C VAL A 63 12.64 5.59 3.22
N ARG A 64 13.01 4.78 4.18
CA ARG A 64 12.44 3.45 4.31
C ARG A 64 11.32 3.48 5.33
N VAL A 65 10.28 2.72 5.04
CA VAL A 65 9.12 2.63 5.90
C VAL A 65 8.74 1.17 6.10
N TRP A 66 8.09 0.91 7.22
CA TRP A 66 7.46 -0.37 7.48
C TRP A 66 5.96 -0.19 7.32
N LEU A 67 5.34 -1.13 6.63
CA LEU A 67 3.90 -1.16 6.47
C LEU A 67 3.39 -2.49 7.01
N THR A 68 2.22 -2.47 7.61
CA THR A 68 1.53 -3.71 7.93
C THR A 68 0.31 -3.77 7.04
N LEU A 69 0.38 -4.62 6.03
CA LEU A 69 -0.70 -4.79 5.08
C LEU A 69 -1.79 -5.68 5.68
N PRO A 70 -3.01 -5.62 5.12
CA PRO A 70 -4.06 -6.52 5.59
C PRO A 70 -3.57 -7.96 5.57
N GLY A 71 -3.95 -8.73 6.58
CA GLY A 71 -3.46 -10.09 6.75
C GLY A 71 -2.23 -10.16 7.63
N GLN A 72 -1.89 -9.07 8.34
CA GLN A 72 -0.73 -9.01 9.22
C GLN A 72 0.59 -9.20 8.48
N ILE A 73 0.65 -8.73 7.25
CA ILE A 73 1.84 -8.87 6.41
C ILE A 73 2.70 -7.64 6.61
N ARG A 74 3.81 -7.78 7.31
CA ARG A 74 4.74 -6.68 7.54
C ARG A 74 5.74 -6.63 6.40
N VAL A 75 5.88 -5.46 5.81
CA VAL A 75 6.78 -5.28 4.68
C VAL A 75 7.62 -4.02 4.87
N ASN A 76 8.81 -4.06 4.32
CA ASN A 76 9.69 -2.91 4.26
C ASN A 76 9.62 -2.34 2.86
N ALA A 77 9.61 -1.02 2.74
CA ALA A 77 9.50 -0.39 1.45
C ALA A 77 10.34 0.88 1.42
N LEU A 78 10.78 1.23 0.22
CA LEU A 78 11.47 2.48 -0.03
C LEU A 78 10.48 3.44 -0.67
N VAL A 79 10.32 4.62 -0.07
CA VAL A 79 9.44 5.63 -0.63
C VAL A 79 10.11 6.23 -1.84
N VAL A 80 9.42 6.20 -2.97
CA VAL A 80 9.94 6.67 -4.24
C VAL A 80 9.43 8.06 -4.56
N TRP A 81 8.19 8.36 -4.17
CA TRP A 81 7.64 9.69 -4.37
C TRP A 81 6.66 10.01 -3.26
N ALA A 82 6.48 11.30 -3.02
CA ALA A 82 5.52 11.79 -2.02
C ALA A 82 4.99 13.12 -2.52
N ARG A 83 3.65 13.25 -2.55
CA ARG A 83 3.04 14.45 -3.10
C ARG A 83 1.57 14.47 -2.74
N ASN A 84 1.08 15.65 -2.32
CA ASN A 84 -0.35 15.87 -2.11
C ASN A 84 -0.97 14.87 -1.13
N GLY A 85 -0.25 14.56 -0.06
CA GLY A 85 -0.78 13.64 0.94
C GLY A 85 -0.71 12.18 0.54
N ARG A 86 -0.01 11.87 -0.55
CA ARG A 86 0.11 10.50 -1.02
C ARG A 86 1.57 10.14 -1.14
N VAL A 87 1.84 8.86 -0.94
CA VAL A 87 3.19 8.31 -1.07
C VAL A 87 3.11 7.05 -1.91
N GLY A 88 4.16 6.83 -2.66
CA GLY A 88 4.33 5.59 -3.40
C GLY A 88 5.69 5.03 -3.10
N GLY A 89 5.77 3.71 -3.07
CA GLY A 89 7.02 3.08 -2.75
C GLY A 89 7.17 1.70 -3.35
N GLU A 90 8.36 1.17 -3.21
CA GLU A 90 8.73 -0.14 -3.72
C GLU A 90 9.06 -1.04 -2.54
N PHE A 91 8.50 -2.24 -2.54
CA PHE A 91 8.78 -3.20 -1.48
C PHE A 91 10.20 -3.73 -1.62
N ALA A 92 10.83 -3.98 -0.48
CA ALA A 92 12.16 -4.59 -0.47
C ALA A 92 12.12 -6.00 -1.04
N GLU A 93 11.01 -6.71 -0.81
CA GLU A 93 10.80 -8.04 -1.35
C GLU A 93 9.39 -8.11 -1.91
N PRO A 94 9.15 -8.89 -2.95
CA PRO A 94 7.83 -8.97 -3.53
C PRO A 94 6.79 -9.47 -2.54
N VAL A 95 5.58 -8.97 -2.70
CA VAL A 95 4.43 -9.35 -1.89
C VAL A 95 3.46 -10.05 -2.83
N ASP A 96 2.74 -11.03 -2.30
CA ASP A 96 1.66 -11.65 -3.06
C ASP A 96 0.40 -10.84 -2.85
N PRO A 97 -0.04 -10.04 -3.84
CA PRO A 97 -1.22 -9.21 -3.65
C PRO A 97 -2.48 -10.02 -3.34
N LEU A 98 -2.53 -11.24 -3.81
CA LEU A 98 -3.70 -12.08 -3.57
C LEU A 98 -3.91 -12.33 -2.08
N ARG A 99 -2.84 -12.49 -1.33
CA ARG A 99 -2.96 -12.68 0.11
C ARG A 99 -3.57 -11.47 0.79
N VAL A 100 -3.19 -10.28 0.31
CA VAL A 100 -3.73 -9.05 0.85
C VAL A 100 -5.22 -8.94 0.51
N PHE A 101 -5.58 -9.23 -0.73
CA PHE A 101 -6.97 -9.14 -1.16
C PHE A 101 -7.84 -10.15 -0.43
N GLN A 102 -7.33 -11.33 -0.19
CA GLN A 102 -8.07 -12.33 0.58
C GLN A 102 -8.32 -11.86 2.00
N ALA A 103 -7.33 -11.22 2.61
CA ALA A 103 -7.49 -10.71 3.96
C ALA A 103 -8.53 -9.59 4.00
N VAL A 104 -8.53 -8.71 3.00
CA VAL A 104 -9.51 -7.65 2.89
C VAL A 104 -10.90 -8.24 2.70
N GLY A 105 -11.03 -9.25 1.86
CA GLY A 105 -12.31 -9.91 1.65
C GLY A 105 -12.85 -10.54 2.92
N LEU A 106 -12.00 -11.13 3.73
CA LEU A 106 -12.42 -11.68 5.00
C LEU A 106 -12.88 -10.59 5.96
N ALA A 107 -12.22 -9.45 5.93
CA ALA A 107 -12.58 -8.36 6.82
C ALA A 107 -13.94 -7.74 6.47
N VAL A 108 -14.38 -7.93 5.25
CA VAL A 108 -15.62 -7.33 4.78
C VAL A 108 -16.83 -8.20 5.11
N ARG A 109 -16.60 -9.46 5.45
CA ARG A 109 -17.68 -10.37 5.68
C ARG A 109 -18.55 -10.07 6.87
#